data_bdcb8119a7808fc5e9aacebe3aeb2db2
#
_entry.id   bdcb8119a7808fc5e9aacebe3aeb2db2
#
_cell.length_a   1.000
_cell.length_b   1.000
_cell.length_c   1.000
_cell.angle_alpha   90.00
_cell.angle_beta   90.00
_cell.angle_gamma   90.00
#
_symmetry.space_group_name_H-M   'P 1'
#
loop_
_entity.id
_entity.type
_entity.pdbx_description
1 polymer ?
#
loop_
_entity_poly.entity_id
_entity_poly.type
_entity_poly.pdbx_seq_one_letter_code
_entity_poly.pdbx_strand_id
1 'polypeptide(L)'
;MNSAPHCLWEVGATLGEGAKAGAQRVAAELGLERPRTGEVTQHQVLNALTQRVIELNQAGKRVVICLDEVQAMPIETLEALRLLSNLETENRKLLQVIIFGQPELEERLNHPSVRQLRQRITFHYQLKPLSQEELAFYIQHRLAVAGYSRGRLFTAQAMRRLARESHRVPRLVNILANKA
;
A
#
# COMPACT_ATOMS: atom_id res chain seq x y z
N MET A 1 19.77 -10.20 -18.10
CA MET A 1 18.44 -10.85 -18.08
C MET A 1 17.71 -10.38 -16.84
N ASN A 2 16.79 -9.43 -17.00
CA ASN A 2 16.00 -8.84 -15.92
C ASN A 2 14.86 -9.81 -15.57
N SER A 3 15.05 -10.65 -14.55
CA SER A 3 13.92 -11.38 -13.96
C SER A 3 13.08 -10.37 -13.19
N ALA A 4 11.86 -10.15 -13.64
CA ALA A 4 10.88 -9.35 -12.95
C ALA A 4 10.75 -9.78 -11.48
N PRO A 5 10.52 -8.84 -10.53
CA PRO A 5 10.33 -9.18 -9.12
C PRO A 5 9.05 -10.01 -8.99
N HIS A 6 9.22 -11.32 -8.75
CA HIS A 6 8.11 -12.21 -8.47
C HIS A 6 7.77 -12.11 -6.98
N CYS A 7 6.88 -11.30 -6.62
CA CYS A 7 5.93 -11.34 -5.51
C CYS A 7 5.60 -9.92 -5.05
N LEU A 8 4.58 -9.35 -5.65
CA LEU A 8 3.85 -8.24 -5.06
C LEU A 8 2.71 -8.86 -4.27
N TRP A 9 2.75 -8.75 -2.95
CA TRP A 9 1.64 -9.14 -2.08
C TRP A 9 0.97 -7.87 -1.62
N GLU A 10 -0.25 -7.67 -2.08
CA GLU A 10 -1.11 -6.58 -1.63
C GLU A 10 -1.90 -7.08 -0.42
N VAL A 11 -1.53 -6.63 0.76
CA VAL A 11 -2.33 -6.84 1.97
C VAL A 11 -3.29 -5.67 2.10
N GLY A 12 -4.40 -5.73 1.38
CA GLY A 12 -5.53 -4.83 1.58
C GLY A 12 -6.11 -5.08 2.96
N ALA A 13 -5.67 -4.32 3.95
CA ALA A 13 -6.11 -4.51 5.31
C ALA A 13 -7.14 -3.47 5.71
N THR A 14 -8.36 -3.91 5.92
CA THR A 14 -9.23 -3.32 6.95
C THR A 14 -8.64 -3.70 8.31
N LEU A 15 -7.54 -3.02 8.72
CA LEU A 15 -6.81 -3.32 9.95
C LEU A 15 -7.41 -2.55 11.15
N GLY A 16 -8.72 -2.64 11.37
CA GLY A 16 -9.34 -2.20 12.61
C GLY A 16 -9.07 -3.11 13.83
N GLU A 17 -8.44 -4.25 13.58
CA GLU A 17 -8.14 -5.25 14.62
C GLU A 17 -6.62 -5.26 14.86
N GLY A 18 -6.17 -4.90 16.05
CA GLY A 18 -4.80 -4.64 16.50
C GLY A 18 -3.61 -5.38 15.87
N ALA A 19 -2.40 -5.06 16.29
CA ALA A 19 -1.11 -5.52 15.72
C ALA A 19 -1.01 -7.03 15.45
N LYS A 20 -1.67 -7.85 16.29
CA LYS A 20 -1.72 -9.32 16.18
C LYS A 20 -2.46 -9.76 14.92
N ALA A 21 -3.60 -9.15 14.62
CA ALA A 21 -4.41 -9.51 13.45
C ALA A 21 -3.74 -9.09 12.14
N GLY A 22 -3.08 -7.93 12.10
CA GLY A 22 -2.30 -7.48 10.96
C GLY A 22 -1.15 -8.41 10.63
N ALA A 23 -0.35 -8.80 11.63
CA ALA A 23 0.74 -9.74 11.44
C ALA A 23 0.25 -11.13 11.01
N GLN A 24 -0.88 -11.62 11.54
CA GLN A 24 -1.50 -12.89 11.14
C GLN A 24 -1.98 -12.87 9.69
N ARG A 25 -2.47 -11.73 9.22
CA ARG A 25 -2.93 -11.57 7.84
C ARG A 25 -1.76 -11.60 6.87
N VAL A 26 -0.70 -10.85 7.16
CA VAL A 26 0.55 -10.92 6.39
C VAL A 26 1.11 -12.35 6.37
N ALA A 27 1.07 -13.06 7.49
CA ALA A 27 1.50 -14.45 7.58
C ALA A 27 0.66 -15.37 6.67
N ALA A 28 -0.67 -15.22 6.68
CA ALA A 28 -1.57 -16.00 5.84
C ALA A 28 -1.32 -15.77 4.35
N GLU A 29 -1.11 -14.52 3.93
CA GLU A 29 -0.80 -14.16 2.54
C GLU A 29 0.57 -14.73 2.08
N LEU A 30 1.51 -14.87 3.00
CA LEU A 30 2.80 -15.52 2.73
C LEU A 30 2.71 -17.06 2.76
N GLY A 31 1.50 -17.62 2.88
CA GLY A 31 1.26 -19.07 2.88
C GLY A 31 1.65 -19.76 4.19
N LEU A 32 1.72 -19.02 5.29
CA LEU A 32 1.91 -19.60 6.61
C LEU A 32 0.57 -20.07 7.17
N GLU A 33 0.43 -21.38 7.37
CA GLU A 33 -0.78 -21.96 7.97
C GLU A 33 -0.94 -21.48 9.42
N ARG A 34 -2.19 -21.16 9.79
CA ARG A 34 -2.51 -20.90 11.20
C ARG A 34 -2.23 -22.16 12.02
N PRO A 35 -1.51 -22.06 13.14
CA PRO A 35 -1.44 -23.16 14.08
C PRO A 35 -2.85 -23.57 14.49
N ARG A 36 -3.15 -24.86 14.38
CA ARG A 36 -4.50 -25.41 14.63
C ARG A 36 -4.91 -25.40 16.11
N THR A 37 -3.98 -25.17 17.03
CA THR A 37 -4.22 -25.20 18.48
C THR A 37 -3.36 -24.18 19.20
N GLY A 38 -3.99 -23.38 20.06
CA GLY A 38 -3.34 -22.45 20.99
C GLY A 38 -3.35 -20.98 20.59
N GLU A 39 -3.15 -20.10 21.56
CA GLU A 39 -2.96 -18.67 21.33
C GLU A 39 -1.60 -18.43 20.69
N VAL A 40 -1.61 -18.00 19.44
CA VAL A 40 -0.37 -17.61 18.72
C VAL A 40 0.09 -16.27 19.26
N THR A 41 1.28 -16.21 19.80
CA THR A 41 1.89 -14.97 20.26
C THR A 41 2.40 -14.15 19.08
N GLN A 42 2.45 -12.82 19.24
CA GLN A 42 3.01 -11.92 18.23
C GLN A 42 4.44 -12.32 17.83
N HIS A 43 5.24 -12.76 18.79
CA HIS A 43 6.61 -13.21 18.56
C HIS A 43 6.69 -14.46 17.67
N GLN A 44 5.79 -15.42 17.85
CA GLN A 44 5.72 -16.62 16.98
C GLN A 44 5.37 -16.26 15.54
N VAL A 45 4.43 -15.31 15.35
CA VAL A 45 4.09 -14.84 14.00
C VAL A 45 5.27 -14.13 13.34
N LEU A 46 5.96 -13.26 14.07
CA LEU A 46 7.14 -12.57 13.55
C LEU A 46 8.28 -13.52 13.17
N ASN A 47 8.53 -14.55 14.00
CA ASN A 47 9.54 -15.56 13.69
C ASN A 47 9.18 -16.38 12.45
N ALA A 48 7.92 -16.80 12.31
CA ALA A 48 7.45 -17.52 11.14
C ALA A 48 7.56 -16.66 9.87
N LEU A 49 7.17 -15.38 9.95
CA LEU A 49 7.36 -14.41 8.87
C LEU A 49 8.83 -14.27 8.48
N THR A 50 9.70 -14.14 9.46
CA THR A 50 11.14 -14.01 9.24
C THR A 50 11.69 -15.20 8.49
N GLN A 51 11.37 -16.43 8.94
CA GLN A 51 11.80 -17.66 8.28
C GLN A 51 11.30 -17.73 6.84
N ARG A 52 10.02 -17.41 6.63
CA ARG A 52 9.44 -17.42 5.28
C ARG A 52 10.09 -16.42 4.33
N VAL A 53 10.39 -15.22 4.82
CA VAL A 53 11.10 -14.19 4.06
C VAL A 53 12.50 -14.65 3.69
N ILE A 54 13.22 -15.32 4.61
CA ILE A 54 14.56 -15.90 4.36
C ILE A 54 14.47 -16.97 3.25
N GLU A 55 13.54 -17.91 3.35
CA GLU A 55 13.34 -18.97 2.33
C GLU A 55 13.05 -18.39 0.95
N LEU A 56 12.17 -17.38 0.87
CA LEU A 56 11.86 -16.72 -0.39
C LEU A 56 13.08 -16.01 -0.98
N ASN A 57 13.86 -15.34 -0.15
CA ASN A 57 15.10 -14.70 -0.61
C ASN A 57 16.16 -15.70 -1.06
N GLN A 58 16.31 -16.85 -0.39
CA GLN A 58 17.18 -17.94 -0.81
C GLN A 58 16.76 -18.53 -2.16
N ALA A 59 15.45 -18.54 -2.44
CA ALA A 59 14.91 -18.92 -3.74
C ALA A 59 15.02 -17.79 -4.80
N GLY A 60 15.77 -16.73 -4.54
CA GLY A 60 16.00 -15.60 -5.45
C GLY A 60 14.80 -14.63 -5.56
N LYS A 61 13.80 -14.76 -4.72
CA LYS A 61 12.60 -13.89 -4.72
C LYS A 61 12.81 -12.69 -3.81
N ARG A 62 12.40 -11.51 -4.26
CA ARG A 62 12.32 -10.31 -3.42
C ARG A 62 10.92 -10.20 -2.82
N VAL A 63 10.85 -9.93 -1.52
CA VAL A 63 9.60 -9.78 -0.79
C VAL A 63 9.31 -8.30 -0.57
N VAL A 64 8.14 -7.85 -1.03
CA VAL A 64 7.64 -6.50 -0.82
C VAL A 64 6.26 -6.61 -0.17
N ILE A 65 6.07 -5.95 0.96
CA ILE A 65 4.78 -5.85 1.64
C ILE A 65 4.23 -4.45 1.37
N CYS A 66 3.03 -4.40 0.78
CA CYS A 66 2.27 -3.15 0.60
C CYS A 66 1.15 -3.10 1.63
N LEU A 67 1.11 -2.05 2.44
CA LEU A 67 0.09 -1.82 3.44
C LEU A 67 -0.70 -0.57 3.06
N ASP A 68 -2.01 -0.71 2.91
CA ASP A 68 -2.90 0.40 2.57
C ASP A 68 -3.70 0.84 3.80
N GLU A 69 -4.22 2.09 3.77
CA GLU A 69 -5.00 2.71 4.85
C GLU A 69 -4.28 2.68 6.21
N VAL A 70 -2.95 2.85 6.21
CA VAL A 70 -2.10 2.70 7.40
C VAL A 70 -2.45 3.72 8.50
N GLN A 71 -3.08 4.85 8.18
CA GLN A 71 -3.59 5.80 9.17
C GLN A 71 -4.68 5.21 10.07
N ALA A 72 -5.37 4.14 9.64
CA ALA A 72 -6.38 3.46 10.46
C ALA A 72 -5.79 2.46 11.45
N MET A 73 -4.50 2.12 11.33
CA MET A 73 -3.86 1.14 12.20
C MET A 73 -3.65 1.69 13.62
N PRO A 74 -3.77 0.85 14.67
CA PRO A 74 -3.32 1.21 16.01
C PRO A 74 -1.83 1.58 16.05
N ILE A 75 -1.42 2.44 16.98
CA ILE A 75 -0.02 2.88 17.12
C ILE A 75 0.92 1.69 17.39
N GLU A 76 0.46 0.73 18.18
CA GLU A 76 1.19 -0.50 18.50
C GLU A 76 1.48 -1.34 17.24
N THR A 77 0.57 -1.28 16.25
CA THR A 77 0.77 -1.95 14.96
C THR A 77 1.84 -1.25 14.12
N LEU A 78 1.86 0.09 14.14
CA LEU A 78 2.92 0.86 13.49
C LEU A 78 4.30 0.57 14.11
N GLU A 79 4.37 0.40 15.42
CA GLU A 79 5.61 -0.04 16.07
C GLU A 79 6.04 -1.45 15.65
N ALA A 80 5.08 -2.37 15.48
CA ALA A 80 5.37 -3.73 15.02
C ALA A 80 5.94 -3.74 13.58
N LEU A 81 5.54 -2.81 12.72
CA LEU A 81 6.13 -2.67 11.38
C LEU A 81 7.63 -2.36 11.43
N ARG A 82 8.10 -1.68 12.47
CA ARG A 82 9.52 -1.45 12.70
C ARG A 82 10.29 -2.76 12.82
N LEU A 83 9.73 -3.74 13.51
CA LEU A 83 10.36 -5.06 13.67
C LEU A 83 10.47 -5.78 12.33
N LEU A 84 9.44 -5.70 11.48
CA LEU A 84 9.48 -6.25 10.12
C LEU A 84 10.52 -5.53 9.24
N SER A 85 10.66 -4.22 9.38
CA SER A 85 11.64 -3.44 8.63
C SER A 85 13.10 -3.74 9.00
N ASN A 86 13.33 -4.46 10.10
CA ASN A 86 14.66 -4.90 10.57
C ASN A 86 15.09 -6.23 9.94
N LEU A 87 14.26 -6.86 9.11
CA LEU A 87 14.63 -8.11 8.46
C LEU A 87 15.68 -7.83 7.38
N GLU A 88 16.93 -7.90 7.80
CA GLU A 88 18.11 -7.71 6.93
C GLU A 88 19.18 -8.73 7.29
N THR A 89 19.99 -9.08 6.30
CA THR A 89 21.29 -9.73 6.50
C THR A 89 22.38 -8.66 6.45
N GLU A 90 23.61 -9.01 6.79
CA GLU A 90 24.77 -8.09 6.78
C GLU A 90 24.88 -7.28 5.46
N ASN A 91 24.40 -7.82 4.34
CA ASN A 91 24.59 -7.23 3.01
C ASN A 91 23.28 -6.92 2.26
N ARG A 92 22.09 -7.30 2.75
CA ARG A 92 20.83 -7.14 2.01
C ARG A 92 19.63 -6.95 2.92
N LYS A 93 18.72 -6.04 2.53
CA LYS A 93 17.37 -6.00 3.07
C LYS A 93 16.58 -7.16 2.49
N LEU A 94 16.07 -8.03 3.34
CA LEU A 94 15.30 -9.21 2.96
C LEU A 94 13.85 -8.85 2.64
N LEU A 95 13.34 -7.76 3.26
CA LEU A 95 11.97 -7.31 3.16
C LEU A 95 11.92 -5.81 2.86
N GLN A 96 11.09 -5.43 1.89
CA GLN A 96 10.73 -4.05 1.65
C GLN A 96 9.28 -3.83 2.10
N VAL A 97 9.03 -2.73 2.80
CA VAL A 97 7.69 -2.35 3.25
C VAL A 97 7.32 -1.03 2.58
N ILE A 98 6.18 -1.01 1.90
CA ILE A 98 5.58 0.18 1.32
C ILE A 98 4.29 0.44 2.08
N ILE A 99 4.14 1.64 2.61
CA ILE A 99 2.94 2.06 3.33
C ILE A 99 2.21 3.14 2.53
N PHE A 100 0.91 2.96 2.39
CA PHE A 100 0.02 3.93 1.80
C PHE A 100 -0.96 4.42 2.86
N GLY A 101 -1.33 5.68 2.80
CA GLY A 101 -2.28 6.25 3.75
C GLY A 101 -2.69 7.66 3.37
N GLN A 102 -3.69 8.15 4.05
CA GLN A 102 -4.19 9.52 3.92
C GLN A 102 -3.24 10.50 4.64
N PRO A 103 -3.37 11.82 4.44
CA PRO A 103 -2.47 12.83 5.05
C PRO A 103 -2.35 12.72 6.57
N GLU A 104 -3.37 12.20 7.26
CA GLU A 104 -3.38 11.96 8.71
C GLU A 104 -2.30 10.97 9.15
N LEU A 105 -1.82 10.11 8.22
CA LEU A 105 -0.69 9.21 8.49
C LEU A 105 0.57 9.98 8.85
N GLU A 106 0.79 11.15 8.26
CA GLU A 106 1.97 11.97 8.54
C GLU A 106 1.97 12.48 9.99
N GLU A 107 0.81 12.91 10.50
CA GLU A 107 0.65 13.31 11.90
C GLU A 107 0.92 12.13 12.83
N ARG A 108 0.42 10.95 12.50
CA ARG A 108 0.66 9.73 13.29
C ARG A 108 2.11 9.29 13.29
N LEU A 109 2.81 9.41 12.16
CA LEU A 109 4.25 9.13 12.06
C LEU A 109 5.11 10.14 12.86
N ASN A 110 4.56 11.31 13.22
CA ASN A 110 5.20 12.28 14.09
C ASN A 110 5.04 11.94 15.58
N HIS A 111 4.19 10.98 15.95
CA HIS A 111 4.01 10.57 17.33
C HIS A 111 5.31 10.01 17.92
N PRO A 112 5.67 10.34 19.18
CA PRO A 112 6.93 9.92 19.80
C PRO A 112 7.17 8.42 19.79
N SER A 113 6.12 7.61 19.99
CA SER A 113 6.22 6.14 20.03
C SER A 113 6.63 5.53 18.71
N VAL A 114 6.29 6.13 17.56
CA VAL A 114 6.64 5.61 16.22
C VAL A 114 7.85 6.29 15.58
N ARG A 115 8.56 7.12 16.35
CA ARG A 115 9.75 7.85 15.88
C ARG A 115 10.79 6.93 15.22
N GLN A 116 10.99 5.75 15.77
CA GLN A 116 11.95 4.78 15.24
C GLN A 116 11.51 4.21 13.88
N LEU A 117 10.21 4.01 13.65
CA LEU A 117 9.68 3.64 12.34
C LEU A 117 9.92 4.76 11.33
N ARG A 118 9.61 6.01 11.71
CA ARG A 118 9.82 7.17 10.85
C ARG A 118 11.28 7.31 10.39
N GLN A 119 12.24 7.07 11.27
CA GLN A 119 13.68 7.12 10.92
C GLN A 119 14.10 6.09 9.89
N ARG A 120 13.30 5.02 9.68
CA ARG A 120 13.55 3.97 8.69
C ARG A 120 12.87 4.22 7.34
N ILE A 121 11.99 5.21 7.27
CA ILE A 121 11.39 5.61 6.00
C ILE A 121 12.45 6.32 5.16
N THR A 122 12.91 5.64 4.13
CA THR A 122 13.93 6.16 3.21
C THR A 122 13.34 7.00 2.08
N PHE A 123 12.07 6.74 1.76
CA PHE A 123 11.35 7.43 0.71
C PHE A 123 9.97 7.87 1.22
N HIS A 124 9.65 9.14 1.02
CA HIS A 124 8.33 9.70 1.28
C HIS A 124 7.86 10.43 0.03
N TYR A 125 6.66 10.12 -0.43
CA TYR A 125 6.07 10.76 -1.59
C TYR A 125 4.60 11.09 -1.33
N GLN A 126 4.23 12.35 -1.54
CA GLN A 126 2.86 12.81 -1.44
C GLN A 126 2.22 12.86 -2.84
N LEU A 127 1.18 12.05 -3.05
CA LEU A 127 0.42 12.05 -4.29
C LEU A 127 -0.30 13.38 -4.46
N LYS A 128 -0.05 14.06 -5.58
CA LYS A 128 -0.74 15.30 -5.95
C LYS A 128 -1.98 14.99 -6.79
N PRO A 129 -2.97 15.89 -6.80
CA PRO A 129 -4.05 15.82 -7.78
C PRO A 129 -3.50 15.79 -9.20
N LEU A 130 -4.22 15.18 -10.12
CA LEU A 130 -3.84 15.13 -11.53
C LEU A 130 -3.63 16.53 -12.11
N SER A 131 -2.64 16.70 -12.99
CA SER A 131 -2.54 17.89 -13.83
C SER A 131 -3.71 17.95 -14.81
N GLN A 132 -3.87 19.04 -15.54
CA GLN A 132 -4.95 19.16 -16.53
C GLN A 132 -4.75 18.19 -17.72
N GLU A 133 -3.52 17.93 -18.08
CA GLU A 133 -3.15 17.00 -19.14
C GLU A 133 -3.37 15.56 -18.69
N GLU A 134 -2.93 15.21 -17.48
CA GLU A 134 -3.13 13.90 -16.89
C GLU A 134 -4.62 13.58 -16.71
N LEU A 135 -5.45 14.57 -16.36
CA LEU A 135 -6.90 14.40 -16.26
C LEU A 135 -7.50 14.01 -17.62
N ALA A 136 -7.09 14.67 -18.69
CA ALA A 136 -7.60 14.37 -20.03
C ALA A 136 -7.22 12.93 -20.45
N PHE A 137 -5.96 12.55 -20.21
CA PHE A 137 -5.48 11.19 -20.46
C PHE A 137 -6.20 10.15 -19.59
N TYR A 138 -6.37 10.45 -18.30
CA TYR A 138 -7.08 9.58 -17.36
C TYR A 138 -8.50 9.26 -17.81
N ILE A 139 -9.27 10.29 -18.21
CA ILE A 139 -10.65 10.11 -18.69
C ILE A 139 -10.66 9.30 -19.98
N GLN A 140 -9.79 9.63 -20.91
CA GLN A 140 -9.69 8.88 -22.18
C GLN A 140 -9.35 7.40 -21.93
N HIS A 141 -8.41 7.13 -21.04
CA HIS A 141 -8.06 5.77 -20.65
C HIS A 141 -9.24 5.03 -20.01
N ARG A 142 -9.95 5.66 -19.07
CA ARG A 142 -11.12 5.08 -18.40
C ARG A 142 -12.25 4.75 -19.39
N LEU A 143 -12.50 5.63 -20.36
CA LEU A 143 -13.47 5.42 -21.43
C LEU A 143 -13.06 4.26 -22.35
N ALA A 144 -11.78 4.19 -22.71
CA ALA A 144 -11.26 3.09 -23.52
C ALA A 144 -11.40 1.73 -22.84
N VAL A 145 -11.07 1.64 -21.54
CA VAL A 145 -11.26 0.42 -20.72
C VAL A 145 -12.73 0.03 -20.62
N ALA A 146 -13.65 1.01 -20.62
CA ALA A 146 -15.10 0.78 -20.66
C ALA A 146 -15.64 0.44 -22.08
N GLY A 147 -14.77 0.29 -23.08
CA GLY A 147 -15.15 -0.05 -24.46
C GLY A 147 -15.59 1.14 -25.30
N TYR A 148 -15.45 2.38 -24.83
CA TYR A 148 -15.79 3.56 -25.61
C TYR A 148 -14.64 3.98 -26.52
N SER A 149 -14.82 3.84 -27.84
CA SER A 149 -13.81 4.16 -28.86
C SER A 149 -14.19 5.33 -29.79
N ARG A 150 -15.32 6.01 -29.53
CA ARG A 150 -15.90 7.03 -30.43
C ARG A 150 -15.41 8.45 -30.13
N GLY A 151 -14.11 8.71 -30.15
CA GLY A 151 -13.59 10.08 -30.06
C GLY A 151 -13.81 10.75 -28.67
N ARG A 152 -13.96 12.09 -28.65
CA ARG A 152 -14.09 12.84 -27.39
C ARG A 152 -15.54 12.85 -26.90
N LEU A 153 -15.82 12.23 -25.78
CA LEU A 153 -17.14 12.25 -25.14
C LEU A 153 -17.44 13.62 -24.49
N PHE A 154 -16.45 14.23 -23.87
CA PHE A 154 -16.61 15.50 -23.16
C PHE A 154 -16.09 16.68 -23.99
N THR A 155 -16.87 17.75 -24.02
CA THR A 155 -16.44 19.03 -24.60
C THR A 155 -15.30 19.65 -23.78
N ALA A 156 -14.54 20.60 -24.35
CA ALA A 156 -13.51 21.32 -23.62
C ALA A 156 -14.07 22.10 -22.40
N GLN A 157 -15.30 22.59 -22.50
CA GLN A 157 -15.97 23.27 -21.40
C GLN A 157 -16.33 22.29 -20.28
N ALA A 158 -16.88 21.12 -20.62
CA ALA A 158 -17.19 20.07 -19.65
C ALA A 158 -15.93 19.59 -18.93
N MET A 159 -14.82 19.40 -19.66
CA MET A 159 -13.53 19.03 -19.09
C MET A 159 -12.98 20.07 -18.09
N ARG A 160 -13.09 21.36 -18.42
CA ARG A 160 -12.69 22.45 -17.49
C ARG A 160 -13.55 22.45 -16.23
N ARG A 161 -14.87 22.27 -16.38
CA ARG A 161 -15.78 22.20 -15.24
C ARG A 161 -15.50 20.98 -14.38
N LEU A 162 -15.30 19.82 -14.99
CA LEU A 162 -14.95 18.59 -14.31
C LEU A 162 -13.65 18.74 -13.52
N ALA A 163 -12.59 19.33 -14.12
CA ALA A 163 -11.32 19.60 -13.46
C ALA A 163 -11.49 20.47 -12.20
N ARG A 164 -12.31 21.52 -12.30
CA ARG A 164 -12.55 22.45 -11.19
C ARG A 164 -13.33 21.79 -10.06
N GLU A 165 -14.47 21.17 -10.36
CA GLU A 165 -15.36 20.59 -9.35
C GLU A 165 -14.80 19.33 -8.69
N SER A 166 -14.00 18.53 -9.41
CA SER A 166 -13.35 17.35 -8.86
C SER A 166 -12.04 17.66 -8.13
N HIS A 167 -11.56 18.90 -8.17
CA HIS A 167 -10.20 19.24 -7.76
C HIS A 167 -9.14 18.34 -8.38
N ARG A 168 -9.48 17.68 -9.50
CA ARG A 168 -8.64 16.72 -10.24
C ARG A 168 -8.25 15.48 -9.43
N VAL A 169 -9.04 15.15 -8.41
CA VAL A 169 -8.92 13.92 -7.63
C VAL A 169 -9.63 12.78 -8.39
N PRO A 170 -8.94 11.67 -8.75
CA PRO A 170 -9.48 10.61 -9.62
C PRO A 170 -10.83 10.06 -9.16
N ARG A 171 -11.01 9.85 -7.86
CA ARG A 171 -12.28 9.38 -7.29
C ARG A 171 -13.44 10.35 -7.58
N LEU A 172 -13.21 11.64 -7.36
CA LEU A 172 -14.24 12.66 -7.62
C LEU A 172 -14.48 12.84 -9.11
N VAL A 173 -13.43 12.75 -9.93
CA VAL A 173 -13.55 12.74 -11.40
C VAL A 173 -14.49 11.63 -11.86
N ASN A 174 -14.32 10.41 -11.38
CA ASN A 174 -15.19 9.28 -11.76
C ASN A 174 -16.65 9.52 -11.34
N ILE A 175 -16.88 9.99 -10.11
CA ILE A 175 -18.22 10.27 -9.60
C ILE A 175 -18.91 11.32 -10.44
N LEU A 176 -18.22 12.43 -10.75
CA LEU A 176 -18.81 13.54 -11.52
C LEU A 176 -18.98 13.18 -13.00
N ALA A 177 -18.01 12.49 -13.59
CA ALA A 177 -18.08 12.05 -14.99
C ALA A 177 -19.21 11.03 -15.24
N ASN A 178 -19.54 10.21 -14.23
CA ASN A 178 -20.63 9.24 -14.34
C ASN A 178 -22.02 9.86 -14.20
N LYS A 179 -22.10 11.10 -13.69
CA LYS A 179 -23.37 11.84 -13.53
C LYS A 179 -23.60 12.88 -14.62
N ALA A 180 -22.63 13.10 -15.50
CA ALA A 180 -22.67 14.08 -16.58
C ALA A 180 -23.21 13.49 -17.88
#